data_bdbc048245c567ccaadc0b0c3a1e5bb2
#
_entry.id   bdbc048245c567ccaadc0b0c3a1e5bb2
#
_cell.length_a   1.000
_cell.length_b   1.000
_cell.length_c   1.000
_cell.angle_alpha   90.00
_cell.angle_beta   90.00
_cell.angle_gamma   90.00
#
_symmetry.space_group_name_H-M   'P 1'
#
loop_
_entity.id
_entity.type
_entity.pdbx_description
1 polymer ?
#
loop_
_entity_poly.entity_id
_entity_poly.type
_entity_poly.pdbx_seq_one_letter_code
_entity_poly.pdbx_strand_id
1 'polypeptide(L)'
;LGTIDKIELLQESFFLSQFGRCDISQQLDLLSEAGHETNQAIIGKVAGLTAGLDRLVNLNSDEQAALRQFVSGLFKSQFTRIFQGHTDDINDTKARPIILSRLVYARDEQAIAYCDDLYQQHVADISQIDSNLRSVVLSAEVRLARPGVFDQLWELYLSVQDVELRLDICSALTATTDLSQADKLLTGSTVTTLIRPQDNYYFISGLMANRYTRSTAWHWIRHNWSWIEEVFGGDMNYDSYVQVAGRHLSTDDQLVEYDNFFRGINAPALSRTIKLGHNDIVRRLRWIKRNQPILANFLRQRL
;
A
#
# COMPACT_ATOMS: atom_id res chain seq x y z
N LEU A 1 -21.30 -21.48 2.12
CA LEU A 1 -20.00 -21.46 2.80
C LEU A 1 -20.03 -20.44 3.93
N GLY A 2 -19.44 -20.79 5.09
CA GLY A 2 -19.25 -19.87 6.20
C GLY A 2 -18.20 -18.80 5.91
N THR A 3 -18.12 -17.76 6.78
CA THR A 3 -17.15 -16.67 6.61
C THR A 3 -15.70 -17.16 6.54
N ILE A 4 -15.33 -18.11 7.40
CA ILE A 4 -13.97 -18.68 7.43
C ILE A 4 -13.67 -19.40 6.13
N ASP A 5 -14.58 -20.28 5.67
CA ASP A 5 -14.40 -21.05 4.43
C ASP A 5 -14.21 -20.12 3.20
N LYS A 6 -14.96 -19.00 3.14
CA LYS A 6 -14.83 -18.01 2.05
C LYS A 6 -13.45 -17.33 2.09
N ILE A 7 -12.97 -16.96 3.28
CA ILE A 7 -11.65 -16.33 3.45
C ILE A 7 -10.54 -17.31 3.06
N GLU A 8 -10.66 -18.59 3.48
CA GLU A 8 -9.70 -19.63 3.14
C GLU A 8 -9.69 -19.88 1.62
N LEU A 9 -10.84 -20.00 0.98
CA LEU A 9 -10.94 -20.18 -0.46
C LEU A 9 -10.26 -19.04 -1.25
N LEU A 10 -10.51 -17.78 -0.85
CA LEU A 10 -9.86 -16.61 -1.43
C LEU A 10 -8.34 -16.63 -1.21
N GLN A 11 -7.91 -17.03 -0.02
CA GLN A 11 -6.49 -17.11 0.35
C GLN A 11 -5.77 -18.23 -0.44
N GLU A 12 -6.37 -19.41 -0.51
CA GLU A 12 -5.80 -20.56 -1.21
C GLU A 12 -5.69 -20.30 -2.71
N SER A 13 -6.72 -19.74 -3.35
CA SER A 13 -6.67 -19.38 -4.77
C SER A 13 -5.48 -18.47 -5.08
N PHE A 14 -5.21 -17.50 -4.20
CA PHE A 14 -4.06 -16.61 -4.32
C PHE A 14 -2.73 -17.35 -4.15
N PHE A 15 -2.58 -18.19 -3.11
CA PHE A 15 -1.36 -18.96 -2.90
C PHE A 15 -1.09 -19.93 -4.05
N LEU A 16 -2.09 -20.65 -4.51
CA LEU A 16 -1.95 -21.57 -5.64
C LEU A 16 -1.47 -20.83 -6.88
N SER A 17 -1.99 -19.62 -7.14
CA SER A 17 -1.53 -18.80 -8.26
C SER A 17 -0.09 -18.33 -8.07
N GLN A 18 0.31 -17.92 -6.87
CA GLN A 18 1.70 -17.49 -6.59
C GLN A 18 2.70 -18.61 -6.80
N PHE A 19 2.37 -19.85 -6.41
CA PHE A 19 3.24 -21.01 -6.57
C PHE A 19 3.12 -21.68 -7.94
N GLY A 20 2.31 -21.14 -8.85
CA GLY A 20 2.18 -21.64 -10.21
C GLY A 20 1.41 -22.95 -10.34
N ARG A 21 0.58 -23.25 -9.36
CA ARG A 21 -0.32 -24.41 -9.40
C ARG A 21 -1.58 -24.15 -10.21
N CYS A 22 -1.99 -22.89 -10.29
CA CYS A 22 -3.03 -22.37 -11.18
C CYS A 22 -2.64 -20.97 -11.64
N ASP A 23 -3.40 -20.40 -12.54
CA ASP A 23 -3.35 -18.97 -12.87
C ASP A 23 -4.34 -18.16 -11.99
N ILE A 24 -4.46 -16.87 -12.25
CA ILE A 24 -5.34 -15.99 -11.47
C ILE A 24 -6.81 -16.02 -11.91
N SER A 25 -7.22 -16.78 -12.93
CA SER A 25 -8.60 -16.76 -13.45
C SER A 25 -9.60 -17.10 -12.36
N GLN A 26 -9.37 -18.20 -11.62
CA GLN A 26 -10.23 -18.59 -10.51
C GLN A 26 -10.30 -17.53 -9.41
N GLN A 27 -9.17 -16.86 -9.12
CA GLN A 27 -9.13 -15.77 -8.14
C GLN A 27 -9.99 -14.59 -8.61
N LEU A 28 -9.94 -14.24 -9.90
CA LEU A 28 -10.73 -13.14 -10.46
C LEU A 28 -12.23 -13.42 -10.42
N ASP A 29 -12.62 -14.67 -10.66
CA ASP A 29 -14.01 -15.10 -10.54
C ASP A 29 -14.48 -15.02 -9.08
N LEU A 30 -13.71 -15.56 -8.15
CA LEU A 30 -14.02 -15.49 -6.71
C LEU A 30 -14.10 -14.03 -6.20
N LEU A 31 -13.22 -13.14 -6.67
CA LEU A 31 -13.28 -11.72 -6.34
C LEU A 31 -14.57 -11.07 -6.86
N SER A 32 -14.98 -11.41 -8.09
CA SER A 32 -16.21 -10.90 -8.70
C SER A 32 -17.45 -11.29 -7.89
N GLU A 33 -17.52 -12.55 -7.44
CA GLU A 33 -18.62 -13.04 -6.60
C GLU A 33 -18.60 -12.44 -5.18
N ALA A 34 -17.41 -12.17 -4.64
CA ALA A 34 -17.26 -11.63 -3.29
C ALA A 34 -17.59 -10.13 -3.16
N GLY A 35 -17.84 -9.41 -4.27
CA GLY A 35 -18.19 -7.98 -4.24
C GLY A 35 -19.51 -7.65 -3.51
N HIS A 36 -20.36 -8.65 -3.26
CA HIS A 36 -21.63 -8.49 -2.53
C HIS A 36 -21.51 -8.82 -1.03
N GLU A 37 -20.35 -9.25 -0.57
CA GLU A 37 -20.13 -9.62 0.83
C GLU A 37 -20.18 -8.40 1.76
N THR A 38 -20.82 -8.58 2.91
CA THR A 38 -20.98 -7.52 3.90
C THR A 38 -20.09 -7.70 5.13
N ASN A 39 -19.50 -8.89 5.32
CA ASN A 39 -18.61 -9.16 6.43
C ASN A 39 -17.25 -8.46 6.24
N GLN A 40 -16.84 -7.65 7.23
CA GLN A 40 -15.63 -6.83 7.15
C GLN A 40 -14.33 -7.65 6.91
N ALA A 41 -14.25 -8.88 7.44
CA ALA A 41 -13.06 -9.72 7.23
C ALA A 41 -12.97 -10.23 5.78
N ILE A 42 -14.11 -10.54 5.14
CA ILE A 42 -14.16 -10.89 3.71
C ILE A 42 -13.85 -9.65 2.87
N ILE A 43 -14.47 -8.49 3.17
CA ILE A 43 -14.18 -7.21 2.51
C ILE A 43 -12.69 -6.90 2.59
N GLY A 44 -12.07 -7.05 3.76
CA GLY A 44 -10.63 -6.86 3.96
C GLY A 44 -9.77 -7.82 3.11
N LYS A 45 -10.19 -9.09 3.00
CA LYS A 45 -9.51 -10.07 2.17
C LYS A 45 -9.59 -9.70 0.68
N VAL A 46 -10.78 -9.35 0.19
CA VAL A 46 -11.00 -8.89 -1.18
C VAL A 46 -10.16 -7.64 -1.47
N ALA A 47 -10.14 -6.68 -0.55
CA ALA A 47 -9.33 -5.47 -0.67
C ALA A 47 -7.83 -5.77 -0.77
N GLY A 48 -7.31 -6.68 0.06
CA GLY A 48 -5.91 -7.08 0.01
C GLY A 48 -5.54 -7.79 -1.29
N LEU A 49 -6.40 -8.68 -1.78
CA LEU A 49 -6.18 -9.41 -3.03
C LEU A 49 -6.23 -8.48 -4.25
N THR A 50 -7.22 -7.56 -4.30
CA THR A 50 -7.32 -6.56 -5.38
C THR A 50 -6.15 -5.59 -5.38
N ALA A 51 -5.61 -5.21 -4.20
CA ALA A 51 -4.38 -4.42 -4.12
C ALA A 51 -3.16 -5.18 -4.70
N GLY A 52 -3.14 -6.51 -4.58
CA GLY A 52 -2.11 -7.34 -5.20
C GLY A 52 -2.14 -7.31 -6.72
N LEU A 53 -3.33 -7.22 -7.34
CA LEU A 53 -3.50 -7.18 -8.80
C LEU A 53 -2.87 -5.94 -9.43
N ASP A 54 -2.74 -4.82 -8.70
CA ASP A 54 -2.11 -3.60 -9.19
C ASP A 54 -0.65 -3.83 -9.68
N ARG A 55 0.01 -4.87 -9.19
CA ARG A 55 1.36 -5.27 -9.66
C ARG A 55 1.37 -5.87 -11.06
N LEU A 56 0.22 -6.28 -11.57
CA LEU A 56 0.08 -6.91 -12.89
C LEU A 56 -0.23 -5.91 -14.01
N VAL A 57 -0.40 -4.64 -13.69
CA VAL A 57 -0.68 -3.57 -14.66
C VAL A 57 0.42 -2.52 -14.61
N ASN A 58 0.69 -1.87 -15.73
CA ASN A 58 1.62 -0.75 -15.76
C ASN A 58 0.97 0.51 -15.17
N LEU A 59 1.80 1.38 -14.57
CA LEU A 59 1.34 2.67 -14.07
C LEU A 59 0.84 3.54 -15.25
N ASN A 60 -0.29 4.20 -15.03
CA ASN A 60 -0.92 5.12 -15.97
C ASN A 60 -1.31 4.49 -17.33
N SER A 61 -1.49 3.15 -17.37
CA SER A 61 -1.95 2.42 -18.56
C SER A 61 -3.47 2.27 -18.57
N ASP A 62 -4.01 1.91 -19.75
CA ASP A 62 -5.42 1.57 -19.91
C ASP A 62 -5.82 0.36 -19.07
N GLU A 63 -4.92 -0.62 -18.90
CA GLU A 63 -5.14 -1.75 -18.02
C GLU A 63 -5.26 -1.32 -16.56
N GLN A 64 -4.50 -0.30 -16.12
CA GLN A 64 -4.67 0.24 -14.76
C GLN A 64 -6.02 0.95 -14.63
N ALA A 65 -6.47 1.69 -15.63
CA ALA A 65 -7.78 2.32 -15.64
C ALA A 65 -8.91 1.26 -15.56
N ALA A 66 -8.80 0.20 -16.36
CA ALA A 66 -9.74 -0.93 -16.34
C ALA A 66 -9.73 -1.67 -14.98
N LEU A 67 -8.56 -1.88 -14.37
CA LEU A 67 -8.46 -2.47 -13.04
C LEU A 67 -9.13 -1.58 -11.98
N ARG A 68 -8.96 -0.27 -12.05
CA ARG A 68 -9.65 0.68 -11.16
C ARG A 68 -11.17 0.58 -11.30
N GLN A 69 -11.67 0.48 -12.52
CA GLN A 69 -13.10 0.30 -12.79
C GLN A 69 -13.62 -1.02 -12.21
N PHE A 70 -12.89 -2.12 -12.39
CA PHE A 70 -13.20 -3.41 -11.76
C PHE A 70 -13.25 -3.28 -10.22
N VAL A 71 -12.25 -2.65 -9.60
CA VAL A 71 -12.21 -2.42 -8.16
C VAL A 71 -13.38 -1.56 -7.70
N SER A 72 -13.71 -0.47 -8.42
CA SER A 72 -14.89 0.35 -8.09
C SER A 72 -16.17 -0.50 -8.08
N GLY A 73 -16.36 -1.35 -9.09
CA GLY A 73 -17.51 -2.26 -9.17
C GLY A 73 -17.65 -3.19 -7.96
N LEU A 74 -16.52 -3.64 -7.38
CA LEU A 74 -16.55 -4.53 -6.20
C LEU A 74 -16.96 -3.82 -4.91
N PHE A 75 -16.66 -2.53 -4.75
CA PHE A 75 -16.83 -1.85 -3.46
C PHE A 75 -17.93 -0.80 -3.43
N LYS A 76 -18.43 -0.35 -4.59
CA LYS A 76 -19.38 0.77 -4.69
C LYS A 76 -20.70 0.50 -3.98
N SER A 77 -21.25 -0.70 -4.08
CA SER A 77 -22.50 -1.08 -3.40
C SER A 77 -22.36 -1.00 -1.87
N GLN A 78 -21.24 -1.44 -1.34
CA GLN A 78 -20.95 -1.38 0.09
C GLN A 78 -20.70 0.06 0.57
N PHE A 79 -20.06 0.88 -0.27
CA PHE A 79 -19.93 2.32 0.03
C PHE A 79 -21.31 2.99 0.17
N THR A 80 -22.18 2.78 -0.80
CA THR A 80 -23.54 3.34 -0.73
C THR A 80 -24.28 2.86 0.51
N ARG A 81 -24.22 1.57 0.83
CA ARG A 81 -24.87 1.00 2.01
C ARG A 81 -24.36 1.61 3.32
N ILE A 82 -23.03 1.75 3.47
CA ILE A 82 -22.41 2.10 4.76
C ILE A 82 -22.32 3.62 4.95
N PHE A 83 -22.02 4.39 3.89
CA PHE A 83 -21.79 5.84 4.01
C PHE A 83 -23.04 6.68 3.80
N GLN A 84 -24.05 6.15 3.11
CA GLN A 84 -25.36 6.82 2.94
C GLN A 84 -26.43 6.26 3.90
N GLY A 85 -26.19 5.07 4.49
CA GLY A 85 -27.03 4.48 5.52
C GLY A 85 -26.57 4.89 6.93
N HIS A 86 -27.51 4.91 7.88
CA HIS A 86 -27.16 5.04 9.30
C HIS A 86 -26.94 3.64 9.85
N THR A 87 -25.69 3.32 10.21
CA THR A 87 -25.33 2.04 10.83
C THR A 87 -24.33 2.27 11.95
N ASP A 88 -24.67 1.75 13.14
CA ASP A 88 -23.79 1.68 14.31
C ASP A 88 -23.16 0.28 14.44
N ASP A 89 -23.28 -0.56 13.42
CA ASP A 89 -22.70 -1.89 13.41
C ASP A 89 -21.16 -1.80 13.39
N ILE A 90 -20.54 -2.48 14.36
CA ILE A 90 -19.07 -2.55 14.49
C ILE A 90 -18.40 -3.16 13.25
N ASN A 91 -19.06 -4.08 12.56
CA ASN A 91 -18.61 -4.68 11.32
C ASN A 91 -18.52 -3.61 10.21
N ASP A 92 -19.53 -2.77 10.08
CA ASP A 92 -19.57 -1.69 9.12
C ASP A 92 -18.55 -0.59 9.46
N THR A 93 -18.41 -0.23 10.74
CA THR A 93 -17.40 0.73 11.19
C THR A 93 -15.99 0.28 10.80
N LYS A 94 -15.65 -0.99 10.98
CA LYS A 94 -14.36 -1.56 10.56
C LYS A 94 -14.20 -1.69 9.05
N ALA A 95 -15.29 -1.84 8.30
CA ALA A 95 -15.25 -1.92 6.85
C ALA A 95 -15.06 -0.55 6.16
N ARG A 96 -15.50 0.55 6.80
CA ARG A 96 -15.43 1.93 6.25
C ARG A 96 -14.06 2.29 5.68
N PRO A 97 -12.94 2.24 6.45
CA PRO A 97 -11.64 2.65 5.93
C PRO A 97 -11.17 1.75 4.78
N ILE A 98 -11.50 0.46 4.81
CA ILE A 98 -11.12 -0.50 3.78
C ILE A 98 -11.80 -0.15 2.46
N ILE A 99 -13.10 0.03 2.47
CA ILE A 99 -13.92 0.37 1.30
C ILE A 99 -13.49 1.71 0.73
N LEU A 100 -13.38 2.74 1.59
CA LEU A 100 -12.97 4.08 1.19
C LEU A 100 -11.59 4.07 0.52
N SER A 101 -10.61 3.39 1.11
CA SER A 101 -9.27 3.25 0.54
C SER A 101 -9.28 2.60 -0.85
N ARG A 102 -10.12 1.59 -1.07
CA ARG A 102 -10.22 0.92 -2.39
C ARG A 102 -10.89 1.81 -3.43
N LEU A 103 -11.90 2.55 -3.06
CA LEU A 103 -12.58 3.47 -3.97
C LEU A 103 -11.74 4.72 -4.28
N VAL A 104 -10.96 5.24 -3.32
CA VAL A 104 -9.95 6.28 -3.59
C VAL A 104 -8.90 5.78 -4.58
N TYR A 105 -8.39 4.54 -4.41
CA TYR A 105 -7.52 3.91 -5.40
C TYR A 105 -8.19 3.81 -6.77
N ALA A 106 -9.46 3.43 -6.79
CA ALA A 106 -10.27 3.31 -8.01
C ALA A 106 -10.60 4.65 -8.66
N ARG A 107 -10.30 5.77 -8.01
CA ARG A 107 -10.68 7.13 -8.42
C ARG A 107 -12.20 7.32 -8.52
N ASP A 108 -12.95 6.67 -7.62
CA ASP A 108 -14.40 6.86 -7.53
C ASP A 108 -14.70 8.30 -7.06
N GLU A 109 -15.49 9.03 -7.84
CA GLU A 109 -15.75 10.45 -7.59
C GLU A 109 -16.48 10.69 -6.26
N GLN A 110 -17.41 9.80 -5.87
CA GLN A 110 -18.14 9.95 -4.61
C GLN A 110 -17.26 9.70 -3.39
N ALA A 111 -16.36 8.71 -3.47
CA ALA A 111 -15.41 8.43 -2.40
C ALA A 111 -14.36 9.56 -2.26
N ILE A 112 -13.91 10.11 -3.37
CA ILE A 112 -13.00 11.27 -3.39
C ILE A 112 -13.68 12.50 -2.80
N ALA A 113 -14.91 12.81 -3.23
CA ALA A 113 -15.67 13.93 -2.69
C ALA A 113 -15.90 13.77 -1.18
N TYR A 114 -16.21 12.58 -0.72
CA TYR A 114 -16.37 12.30 0.70
C TYR A 114 -15.06 12.57 1.50
N CYS A 115 -13.88 12.17 0.97
CA CYS A 115 -12.61 12.48 1.62
C CYS A 115 -12.34 13.99 1.64
N ASP A 116 -12.55 14.68 0.52
CA ASP A 116 -12.34 16.12 0.38
C ASP A 116 -13.26 16.90 1.34
N ASP A 117 -14.55 16.59 1.37
CA ASP A 117 -15.52 17.22 2.28
C ASP A 117 -15.10 17.03 3.75
N LEU A 118 -14.70 15.81 4.14
CA LEU A 118 -14.30 15.50 5.51
C LEU A 118 -12.99 16.21 5.88
N TYR A 119 -12.05 16.28 4.96
CA TYR A 119 -10.81 17.04 5.15
C TYR A 119 -11.09 18.53 5.33
N GLN A 120 -11.89 19.15 4.44
CA GLN A 120 -12.21 20.59 4.49
C GLN A 120 -12.97 20.97 5.76
N GLN A 121 -13.87 20.10 6.26
CA GLN A 121 -14.58 20.34 7.52
C GLN A 121 -13.64 20.39 8.72
N HIS A 122 -12.48 19.72 8.67
CA HIS A 122 -11.55 19.58 9.77
C HIS A 122 -10.14 20.12 9.46
N VAL A 123 -9.98 20.91 8.39
CA VAL A 123 -8.65 21.43 7.97
C VAL A 123 -7.95 22.26 9.07
N ALA A 124 -8.71 22.92 9.94
CA ALA A 124 -8.17 23.69 11.07
C ALA A 124 -7.64 22.79 12.21
N ASP A 125 -8.22 21.58 12.37
CA ASP A 125 -7.79 20.59 13.36
C ASP A 125 -8.13 19.18 12.86
N ILE A 126 -7.21 18.60 12.13
CA ILE A 126 -7.38 17.24 11.54
C ILE A 126 -7.49 16.13 12.60
N SER A 127 -7.18 16.40 13.87
CA SER A 127 -7.36 15.43 14.96
C SER A 127 -8.83 15.10 15.20
N GLN A 128 -9.75 15.97 14.78
CA GLN A 128 -11.21 15.80 14.88
C GLN A 128 -11.77 14.83 13.80
N ILE A 129 -11.00 14.50 12.79
CA ILE A 129 -11.40 13.43 11.86
C ILE A 129 -11.42 12.10 12.62
N ASP A 130 -12.48 11.31 12.43
CA ASP A 130 -12.59 9.95 13.01
C ASP A 130 -11.29 9.17 12.77
N SER A 131 -10.65 8.68 13.84
CA SER A 131 -9.36 8.00 13.79
C SER A 131 -9.36 6.79 12.86
N ASN A 132 -10.50 6.12 12.69
CA ASN A 132 -10.62 5.01 11.74
C ASN A 132 -10.53 5.47 10.26
N LEU A 133 -10.89 6.70 9.95
CA LEU A 133 -10.92 7.24 8.58
C LEU A 133 -9.75 8.18 8.29
N ARG A 134 -9.16 8.78 9.32
CA ARG A 134 -8.17 9.85 9.22
C ARG A 134 -7.01 9.51 8.30
N SER A 135 -6.38 8.35 8.48
CA SER A 135 -5.27 7.91 7.63
C SER A 135 -5.67 7.82 6.14
N VAL A 136 -6.87 7.33 5.84
CA VAL A 136 -7.36 7.19 4.45
C VAL A 136 -7.68 8.57 3.86
N VAL A 137 -8.35 9.44 4.61
CA VAL A 137 -8.70 10.81 4.18
C VAL A 137 -7.43 11.59 3.87
N LEU A 138 -6.50 11.67 4.80
CA LEU A 138 -5.23 12.40 4.61
C LEU A 138 -4.40 11.82 3.45
N SER A 139 -4.36 10.49 3.31
CA SER A 139 -3.66 9.82 2.20
C SER A 139 -4.32 10.12 0.85
N ALA A 140 -5.63 10.27 0.79
CA ALA A 140 -6.35 10.64 -0.42
C ALA A 140 -5.96 12.05 -0.87
N GLU A 141 -5.95 13.02 0.03
CA GLU A 141 -5.61 14.41 -0.27
C GLU A 141 -4.17 14.56 -0.79
N VAL A 142 -3.20 13.87 -0.15
CA VAL A 142 -1.80 13.86 -0.61
C VAL A 142 -1.68 13.17 -1.98
N ARG A 143 -2.32 12.03 -2.16
CA ARG A 143 -2.28 11.26 -3.44
C ARG A 143 -2.90 12.00 -4.61
N LEU A 144 -3.92 12.81 -4.34
CA LEU A 144 -4.59 13.66 -5.34
C LEU A 144 -3.82 14.96 -5.59
N ALA A 145 -2.67 15.16 -4.93
CA ALA A 145 -1.81 16.32 -5.02
C ALA A 145 -2.58 17.63 -4.77
N ARG A 146 -3.45 17.64 -3.74
CA ARG A 146 -4.18 18.85 -3.36
C ARG A 146 -3.16 19.93 -2.93
N PRO A 147 -3.30 21.17 -3.45
CA PRO A 147 -2.33 22.24 -3.17
C PRO A 147 -2.12 22.51 -1.69
N GLY A 148 -0.88 22.53 -1.24
CA GLY A 148 -0.49 22.87 0.13
C GLY A 148 -0.68 21.76 1.17
N VAL A 149 -1.45 20.71 0.89
CA VAL A 149 -1.76 19.65 1.88
C VAL A 149 -0.51 18.92 2.36
N PHE A 150 0.38 18.54 1.43
CA PHE A 150 1.62 17.85 1.81
C PHE A 150 2.47 18.68 2.76
N ASP A 151 2.65 19.97 2.48
CA ASP A 151 3.48 20.84 3.32
C ASP A 151 2.82 21.11 4.68
N GLN A 152 1.49 21.29 4.73
CA GLN A 152 0.75 21.41 5.99
C GLN A 152 0.92 20.16 6.87
N LEU A 153 0.80 18.96 6.28
CA LEU A 153 0.96 17.70 6.99
C LEU A 153 2.42 17.49 7.42
N TRP A 154 3.40 17.93 6.63
CA TRP A 154 4.80 17.86 7.00
C TRP A 154 5.10 18.74 8.23
N GLU A 155 4.65 20.01 8.24
CA GLU A 155 4.81 20.91 9.39
C GLU A 155 4.10 20.36 10.64
N LEU A 156 2.92 19.80 10.46
CA LEU A 156 2.20 19.16 11.57
C LEU A 156 2.95 17.93 12.11
N TYR A 157 3.52 17.09 11.24
CA TYR A 157 4.34 15.95 11.65
C TYR A 157 5.48 16.37 12.58
N LEU A 158 6.15 17.50 12.26
CA LEU A 158 7.28 17.99 13.04
C LEU A 158 6.88 18.49 14.44
N SER A 159 5.63 18.86 14.65
CA SER A 159 5.15 19.49 15.91
C SER A 159 4.23 18.60 16.73
N VAL A 160 3.51 17.64 16.11
CA VAL A 160 2.51 16.82 16.78
C VAL A 160 3.12 15.87 17.82
N GLN A 161 2.50 15.78 19.00
CA GLN A 161 2.92 14.89 20.06
C GLN A 161 2.11 13.59 20.11
N ASP A 162 0.86 13.61 19.64
CA ASP A 162 0.01 12.44 19.56
C ASP A 162 0.60 11.40 18.60
N VAL A 163 0.82 10.18 19.09
CA VAL A 163 1.50 9.11 18.34
C VAL A 163 0.63 8.56 17.23
N GLU A 164 -0.68 8.40 17.47
CA GLU A 164 -1.61 7.86 16.48
C GLU A 164 -1.75 8.84 15.31
N LEU A 165 -2.00 10.12 15.61
CA LEU A 165 -2.08 11.16 14.59
C LEU A 165 -0.78 11.27 13.79
N ARG A 166 0.38 11.13 14.45
CA ARG A 166 1.68 11.14 13.76
C ARG A 166 1.81 9.99 12.77
N LEU A 167 1.39 8.78 13.13
CA LEU A 167 1.44 7.63 12.23
C LEU A 167 0.48 7.78 11.05
N ASP A 168 -0.70 8.37 11.28
CA ASP A 168 -1.64 8.71 10.20
C ASP A 168 -1.01 9.71 9.22
N ILE A 169 -0.32 10.74 9.74
CA ILE A 169 0.40 11.72 8.90
C ILE A 169 1.55 11.05 8.13
N CYS A 170 2.35 10.17 8.77
CA CYS A 170 3.38 9.39 8.06
C CYS A 170 2.79 8.60 6.90
N SER A 171 1.68 7.91 7.14
CA SER A 171 0.97 7.15 6.11
C SER A 171 0.52 8.05 4.96
N ALA A 172 -0.04 9.22 5.28
CA ALA A 172 -0.50 10.19 4.31
C ALA A 172 0.65 10.76 3.46
N LEU A 173 1.72 11.22 4.08
CA LEU A 173 2.87 11.80 3.38
C LEU A 173 3.51 10.80 2.40
N THR A 174 3.59 9.52 2.78
CA THR A 174 4.13 8.47 1.89
C THR A 174 3.19 8.06 0.76
N ALA A 175 1.93 8.53 0.76
CA ALA A 175 1.00 8.32 -0.35
C ALA A 175 1.27 9.23 -1.55
N THR A 176 2.20 10.19 -1.45
CA THR A 176 2.55 11.11 -2.53
C THR A 176 2.91 10.41 -3.84
N THR A 177 2.55 11.03 -4.96
CA THR A 177 3.00 10.62 -6.31
C THR A 177 4.06 11.58 -6.87
N ASP A 178 4.41 12.63 -6.13
CA ASP A 178 5.44 13.62 -6.47
C ASP A 178 6.81 13.18 -5.93
N LEU A 179 7.76 13.01 -6.84
CA LEU A 179 9.11 12.58 -6.48
C LEU A 179 9.87 13.63 -5.66
N SER A 180 9.58 14.92 -5.83
CA SER A 180 10.23 15.97 -5.03
C SER A 180 9.78 15.92 -3.56
N GLN A 181 8.51 15.60 -3.32
CA GLN A 181 7.98 15.35 -1.98
C GLN A 181 8.57 14.07 -1.36
N ALA A 182 8.70 13.00 -2.16
CA ALA A 182 9.37 11.79 -1.71
C ALA A 182 10.83 12.04 -1.33
N ASP A 183 11.57 12.81 -2.13
CA ASP A 183 12.96 13.19 -1.85
C ASP A 183 13.08 14.06 -0.57
N LYS A 184 12.10 14.94 -0.31
CA LYS A 184 12.04 15.71 0.96
C LYS A 184 11.94 14.78 2.17
N LEU A 185 11.07 13.75 2.11
CA LEU A 185 10.93 12.76 3.17
C LEU A 185 12.21 11.92 3.34
N LEU A 186 12.81 11.48 2.25
CA LEU A 186 14.01 10.65 2.25
C LEU A 186 15.23 11.43 2.77
N THR A 187 15.38 12.69 2.38
CA THR A 187 16.43 13.58 2.93
C THR A 187 16.23 13.81 4.43
N GLY A 188 14.99 14.05 4.86
CA GLY A 188 14.66 14.18 6.27
C GLY A 188 14.92 12.91 7.09
N SER A 189 14.88 11.75 6.45
CA SER A 189 15.03 10.44 7.12
C SER A 189 16.40 10.20 7.74
N THR A 190 17.46 10.86 7.25
CA THR A 190 18.80 10.80 7.86
C THR A 190 19.05 11.91 8.91
N VAL A 191 18.10 12.84 9.06
CA VAL A 191 18.19 13.96 10.00
C VAL A 191 17.32 13.66 11.22
N THR A 192 17.91 13.11 12.27
CA THR A 192 17.18 12.59 13.46
C THR A 192 16.40 13.66 14.23
N THR A 193 16.67 14.94 14.00
CA THR A 193 15.91 16.07 14.52
C THR A 193 14.63 16.36 13.72
N LEU A 194 14.54 15.89 12.48
CA LEU A 194 13.34 15.99 11.62
C LEU A 194 12.50 14.72 11.71
N ILE A 195 13.09 13.58 11.40
CA ILE A 195 12.41 12.27 11.49
C ILE A 195 13.11 11.44 12.57
N ARG A 196 12.37 11.10 13.61
CA ARG A 196 12.89 10.27 14.71
C ARG A 196 13.26 8.89 14.20
N PRO A 197 14.33 8.25 14.70
CA PRO A 197 14.75 6.91 14.25
C PRO A 197 13.61 5.88 14.25
N GLN A 198 12.76 5.87 15.29
CA GLN A 198 11.63 4.96 15.37
C GLN A 198 10.55 5.20 14.30
N ASP A 199 10.44 6.41 13.76
CA ASP A 199 9.47 6.77 12.71
C ASP A 199 10.06 6.53 11.30
N ASN A 200 11.39 6.47 11.18
CA ASN A 200 12.09 6.32 9.91
C ASN A 200 11.57 5.12 9.08
N TYR A 201 11.42 3.97 9.72
CA TYR A 201 10.95 2.78 9.04
C TYR A 201 9.54 2.94 8.45
N TYR A 202 8.65 3.71 9.09
CA TYR A 202 7.31 3.97 8.56
C TYR A 202 7.38 4.76 7.24
N PHE A 203 8.21 5.80 7.17
CA PHE A 203 8.44 6.55 5.94
C PHE A 203 9.05 5.68 4.85
N ILE A 204 10.12 4.96 5.14
CA ILE A 204 10.80 4.11 4.15
C ILE A 204 9.87 2.99 3.67
N SER A 205 9.15 2.32 4.57
CA SER A 205 8.24 1.25 4.18
C SER A 205 7.05 1.75 3.36
N GLY A 206 6.49 2.91 3.69
CA GLY A 206 5.42 3.54 2.94
C GLY A 206 5.86 3.94 1.52
N LEU A 207 7.01 4.60 1.39
CA LEU A 207 7.59 4.96 0.09
C LEU A 207 7.97 3.73 -0.75
N MET A 208 8.47 2.65 -0.13
CA MET A 208 8.73 1.37 -0.82
C MET A 208 7.44 0.67 -1.26
N ALA A 209 6.36 0.76 -0.49
CA ALA A 209 5.06 0.22 -0.85
C ALA A 209 4.42 0.98 -2.01
N ASN A 210 4.64 2.28 -2.07
CA ASN A 210 4.13 3.16 -3.11
C ASN A 210 4.88 2.95 -4.43
N ARG A 211 4.17 2.56 -5.48
CA ARG A 211 4.76 2.26 -6.81
C ARG A 211 5.41 3.46 -7.49
N TYR A 212 4.95 4.68 -7.18
CA TYR A 212 5.51 5.92 -7.75
C TYR A 212 6.87 6.27 -7.16
N THR A 213 7.09 6.00 -5.88
CA THR A 213 8.28 6.42 -5.12
C THR A 213 9.24 5.28 -4.80
N ARG A 214 8.84 4.03 -5.07
CA ARG A 214 9.61 2.81 -4.74
C ARG A 214 11.05 2.82 -5.22
N SER A 215 11.28 3.20 -6.46
CA SER A 215 12.65 3.21 -7.02
C SER A 215 13.54 4.23 -6.33
N THR A 216 12.99 5.40 -5.98
CA THR A 216 13.70 6.45 -5.23
C THR A 216 13.99 5.98 -3.80
N ALA A 217 13.01 5.35 -3.13
CA ALA A 217 13.21 4.80 -1.79
C ALA A 217 14.23 3.64 -1.78
N TRP A 218 14.21 2.77 -2.79
CA TRP A 218 15.21 1.70 -2.93
C TRP A 218 16.61 2.27 -3.18
N HIS A 219 16.72 3.30 -4.01
CA HIS A 219 17.97 4.03 -4.21
C HIS A 219 18.50 4.59 -2.87
N TRP A 220 17.62 5.24 -2.09
CA TRP A 220 17.98 5.79 -0.79
C TRP A 220 18.49 4.72 0.17
N ILE A 221 17.82 3.56 0.30
CA ILE A 221 18.26 2.44 1.16
C ILE A 221 19.68 2.04 0.82
N ARG A 222 20.01 1.89 -0.46
CA ARG A 222 21.33 1.47 -0.92
C ARG A 222 22.42 2.51 -0.62
N HIS A 223 22.09 3.79 -0.81
CA HIS A 223 23.07 4.88 -0.61
C HIS A 223 23.29 5.23 0.86
N ASN A 224 22.30 4.99 1.70
CA ASN A 224 22.38 5.29 3.12
C ASN A 224 22.56 4.04 4.00
N TRP A 225 23.03 2.94 3.41
CA TRP A 225 23.17 1.67 4.14
C TRP A 225 24.10 1.78 5.35
N SER A 226 25.21 2.49 5.22
CA SER A 226 26.14 2.70 6.34
C SER A 226 25.47 3.45 7.50
N TRP A 227 24.63 4.42 7.22
CA TRP A 227 23.83 5.11 8.24
C TRP A 227 22.79 4.16 8.87
N ILE A 228 22.11 3.35 8.05
CA ILE A 228 21.17 2.32 8.55
C ILE A 228 21.88 1.35 9.48
N GLU A 229 23.08 0.91 9.12
CA GLU A 229 23.89 0.00 9.92
C GLU A 229 24.36 0.66 11.22
N GLU A 230 24.80 1.90 11.18
CA GLU A 230 25.21 2.66 12.36
C GLU A 230 24.06 2.85 13.36
N VAL A 231 22.85 3.22 12.86
CA VAL A 231 21.70 3.55 13.70
C VAL A 231 20.95 2.30 14.17
N PHE A 232 20.82 1.28 13.33
CA PHE A 232 19.95 0.12 13.56
C PHE A 232 20.72 -1.22 13.62
N GLY A 233 22.02 -1.25 13.37
CA GLY A 233 22.80 -2.50 13.24
C GLY A 233 22.77 -3.41 14.47
N GLY A 234 22.47 -2.87 15.64
CA GLY A 234 22.25 -3.63 16.88
C GLY A 234 20.78 -3.81 17.28
N ASP A 235 19.85 -3.31 16.47
CA ASP A 235 18.41 -3.30 16.74
C ASP A 235 17.70 -4.45 16.02
N MET A 236 16.57 -4.92 16.60
CA MET A 236 15.69 -5.93 15.97
C MET A 236 15.10 -5.45 14.63
N ASN A 237 15.07 -4.13 14.37
CA ASN A 237 14.54 -3.56 13.14
C ASN A 237 15.57 -3.48 12.01
N TYR A 238 16.83 -3.85 12.23
CA TYR A 238 17.88 -3.76 11.20
C TYR A 238 17.54 -4.58 9.95
N ASP A 239 17.00 -5.78 10.11
CA ASP A 239 16.60 -6.63 9.00
C ASP A 239 15.33 -6.15 8.26
N SER A 240 14.55 -5.22 8.86
CA SER A 240 13.33 -4.70 8.29
C SER A 240 13.55 -3.97 6.96
N TYR A 241 14.71 -3.31 6.78
CA TYR A 241 15.08 -2.67 5.51
C TYR A 241 15.33 -3.69 4.39
N VAL A 242 15.88 -4.85 4.72
CA VAL A 242 16.04 -5.97 3.78
C VAL A 242 14.67 -6.57 3.44
N GLN A 243 13.82 -6.77 4.46
CA GLN A 243 12.48 -7.33 4.29
C GLN A 243 11.60 -6.43 3.41
N VAL A 244 11.63 -5.10 3.61
CA VAL A 244 10.80 -4.18 2.82
C VAL A 244 11.25 -4.17 1.36
N ALA A 245 12.55 -4.23 1.09
CA ALA A 245 13.08 -4.39 -0.26
C ALA A 245 12.59 -5.71 -0.89
N GLY A 246 12.78 -6.83 -0.22
CA GLY A 246 12.31 -8.15 -0.65
C GLY A 246 10.80 -8.18 -0.91
N ARG A 247 10.00 -7.45 -0.12
CA ARG A 247 8.53 -7.40 -0.22
C ARG A 247 8.03 -6.57 -1.40
N HIS A 248 8.77 -5.53 -1.83
CA HIS A 248 8.22 -4.55 -2.76
C HIS A 248 8.90 -4.51 -4.13
N LEU A 249 10.19 -4.85 -4.25
CA LEU A 249 10.88 -4.89 -5.54
C LEU A 249 10.23 -5.91 -6.47
N SER A 250 10.00 -5.54 -7.75
CA SER A 250 9.12 -6.29 -8.64
C SER A 250 9.50 -6.20 -10.14
N THR A 251 10.74 -5.84 -10.46
CA THR A 251 11.30 -5.88 -11.83
C THR A 251 12.58 -6.69 -11.86
N ASP A 252 12.95 -7.20 -13.06
CA ASP A 252 14.20 -7.96 -13.23
C ASP A 252 15.42 -7.09 -12.89
N ASP A 253 15.43 -5.82 -13.29
CA ASP A 253 16.51 -4.88 -12.98
C ASP A 253 16.65 -4.69 -11.46
N GLN A 254 15.53 -4.53 -10.75
CA GLN A 254 15.54 -4.42 -9.30
C GLN A 254 16.04 -5.70 -8.60
N LEU A 255 15.80 -6.88 -9.15
CA LEU A 255 16.38 -8.12 -8.63
C LEU A 255 17.91 -8.13 -8.79
N VAL A 256 18.40 -7.72 -9.96
CA VAL A 256 19.86 -7.61 -10.22
C VAL A 256 20.48 -6.58 -9.27
N GLU A 257 19.85 -5.44 -9.07
CA GLU A 257 20.30 -4.42 -8.12
C GLU A 257 20.34 -4.94 -6.68
N TYR A 258 19.29 -5.69 -6.26
CA TYR A 258 19.20 -6.31 -4.94
C TYR A 258 20.36 -7.29 -4.70
N ASP A 259 20.58 -8.20 -5.64
CA ASP A 259 21.62 -9.22 -5.53
C ASP A 259 23.03 -8.61 -5.53
N ASN A 260 23.28 -7.63 -6.40
CA ASN A 260 24.58 -6.95 -6.48
C ASN A 260 24.87 -6.16 -5.20
N PHE A 261 23.87 -5.45 -4.67
CA PHE A 261 24.01 -4.67 -3.47
C PHE A 261 24.32 -5.55 -2.25
N PHE A 262 23.50 -6.55 -1.97
CA PHE A 262 23.68 -7.39 -0.78
C PHE A 262 24.85 -8.37 -0.88
N ARG A 263 25.36 -8.66 -2.08
CA ARG A 263 26.62 -9.41 -2.24
C ARG A 263 27.83 -8.68 -1.64
N GLY A 264 27.82 -7.35 -1.68
CA GLY A 264 28.84 -6.48 -1.11
C GLY A 264 28.71 -6.24 0.40
N ILE A 265 27.59 -6.63 1.01
CA ILE A 265 27.31 -6.37 2.42
C ILE A 265 27.80 -7.54 3.28
N ASN A 266 28.76 -7.27 4.18
CA ASN A 266 29.25 -8.26 5.12
C ASN A 266 28.43 -8.22 6.43
N ALA A 267 27.21 -8.70 6.40
CA ALA A 267 26.32 -8.78 7.56
C ALA A 267 25.78 -10.21 7.74
N PRO A 268 26.52 -11.11 8.42
CA PRO A 268 26.08 -12.50 8.64
C PRO A 268 24.69 -12.62 9.27
N ALA A 269 24.33 -11.70 10.16
CA ALA A 269 23.01 -11.65 10.79
C ALA A 269 21.86 -11.48 9.78
N LEU A 270 22.10 -10.81 8.65
CA LEU A 270 21.10 -10.57 7.59
C LEU A 270 21.04 -11.68 6.53
N SER A 271 21.97 -12.63 6.51
CA SER A 271 22.12 -13.59 5.41
C SER A 271 20.83 -14.39 5.13
N ARG A 272 20.10 -14.78 6.18
CA ARG A 272 18.80 -15.46 6.05
C ARG A 272 17.74 -14.53 5.44
N THR A 273 17.62 -13.30 5.94
CA THR A 273 16.63 -12.32 5.49
C THR A 273 16.90 -11.91 4.03
N ILE A 274 18.17 -11.72 3.65
CA ILE A 274 18.58 -11.45 2.26
C ILE A 274 18.15 -12.59 1.34
N LYS A 275 18.43 -13.86 1.72
CA LYS A 275 18.01 -15.02 0.91
C LYS A 275 16.49 -15.13 0.78
N LEU A 276 15.74 -14.85 1.84
CA LEU A 276 14.27 -14.83 1.79
C LEU A 276 13.77 -13.71 0.86
N GLY A 277 14.34 -12.51 0.97
CA GLY A 277 14.00 -11.37 0.11
C GLY A 277 14.25 -11.67 -1.37
N HIS A 278 15.41 -12.24 -1.72
CA HIS A 278 15.69 -12.71 -3.09
C HIS A 278 14.61 -13.68 -3.60
N ASN A 279 14.30 -14.72 -2.82
CA ASN A 279 13.29 -15.71 -3.19
C ASN A 279 11.89 -15.09 -3.39
N ASP A 280 11.53 -14.12 -2.55
CA ASP A 280 10.26 -13.40 -2.65
C ASP A 280 10.17 -12.55 -3.92
N ILE A 281 11.26 -11.87 -4.29
CA ILE A 281 11.34 -11.11 -5.55
C ILE A 281 11.21 -12.08 -6.74
N VAL A 282 12.00 -13.16 -6.78
CA VAL A 282 11.96 -14.16 -7.86
C VAL A 282 10.57 -14.78 -8.03
N ARG A 283 9.93 -15.16 -6.91
CA ARG A 283 8.57 -15.71 -6.92
C ARG A 283 7.56 -14.71 -7.49
N ARG A 284 7.67 -13.43 -7.07
CA ARG A 284 6.81 -12.34 -7.54
C ARG A 284 6.99 -12.07 -9.03
N LEU A 285 8.21 -12.02 -9.51
CA LEU A 285 8.51 -11.84 -10.94
C LEU A 285 7.90 -12.95 -11.80
N ARG A 286 8.03 -14.21 -11.37
CA ARG A 286 7.42 -15.37 -12.05
C ARG A 286 5.88 -15.26 -12.05
N TRP A 287 5.31 -14.83 -10.94
CA TRP A 287 3.86 -14.63 -10.81
C TRP A 287 3.38 -13.50 -11.73
N ILE A 288 4.07 -12.37 -11.77
CA ILE A 288 3.75 -11.24 -12.65
C ILE A 288 3.81 -11.68 -14.11
N LYS A 289 4.94 -12.23 -14.57
CA LYS A 289 5.13 -12.66 -15.97
C LYS A 289 4.05 -13.63 -16.45
N ARG A 290 3.60 -14.53 -15.59
CA ARG A 290 2.56 -15.52 -15.92
C ARG A 290 1.17 -14.91 -15.96
N ASN A 291 0.84 -14.02 -15.04
CA ASN A 291 -0.54 -13.60 -14.80
C ASN A 291 -0.90 -12.23 -15.43
N GLN A 292 0.07 -11.42 -15.78
CA GLN A 292 -0.16 -10.14 -16.45
C GLN A 292 -1.03 -10.26 -17.71
N PRO A 293 -0.76 -11.18 -18.67
CA PRO A 293 -1.60 -11.32 -19.86
C PRO A 293 -3.00 -11.84 -19.53
N ILE A 294 -3.15 -12.65 -18.48
CA ILE A 294 -4.44 -13.20 -18.05
C ILE A 294 -5.31 -12.05 -17.50
N LEU A 295 -4.77 -11.23 -16.60
CA LEU A 295 -5.48 -10.06 -16.10
C LEU A 295 -5.84 -9.08 -17.21
N ALA A 296 -4.92 -8.78 -18.12
CA ALA A 296 -5.19 -7.88 -19.24
C ALA A 296 -6.34 -8.39 -20.13
N ASN A 297 -6.41 -9.71 -20.38
CA ASN A 297 -7.52 -10.31 -21.12
C ASN A 297 -8.84 -10.24 -20.36
N PHE A 298 -8.85 -10.56 -19.08
CA PHE A 298 -10.02 -10.48 -18.21
C PHE A 298 -10.60 -9.06 -18.16
N LEU A 299 -9.75 -8.05 -18.04
CA LEU A 299 -10.18 -6.65 -17.97
C LEU A 299 -10.77 -6.18 -19.30
N ARG A 300 -10.18 -6.56 -20.44
CA ARG A 300 -10.71 -6.21 -21.77
C ARG A 300 -12.10 -6.79 -22.07
N GLN A 301 -12.46 -7.90 -21.48
CA GLN A 301 -13.79 -8.52 -21.66
C GLN A 301 -14.89 -7.81 -20.85
N ARG A 302 -14.53 -6.89 -19.95
CA ARG A 302 -15.46 -6.19 -19.06
C ARG A 302 -15.56 -4.68 -19.33
N LEU A 303 -14.76 -4.18 -20.27
CA LEU A 303 -14.87 -2.84 -20.84
C LEU A 303 -15.88 -2.84 -22.01
#